data_a28c5e47aed4f8f68f8e8a1487213b26
#
_entry.id   a28c5e47aed4f8f68f8e8a1487213b26
#
_cell.length_a   1.000
_cell.length_b   1.000
_cell.length_c   1.000
_cell.angle_alpha   90.00
_cell.angle_beta   90.00
_cell.angle_gamma   90.00
#
_symmetry.space_group_name_H-M   'P 1'
#
loop_
_entity.id
_entity.type
_entity.pdbx_description
1 polymer ?
#
loop_
_entity_poly.entity_id
_entity_poly.type
_entity_poly.pdbx_seq_one_letter_code
_entity_poly.pdbx_strand_id
1 'polypeptide(L)'
;MSKIKVSLLFGVNAVGASACSNMQHKENQSNQPDVLSSHIDTTINPANDFFDYANGRWLKNNPIPDDQKSWGIASLVQEDLYKRLKTINEDAATKPNGAISQKIASFWKSGMDTASIDKNGINPIKPELAMIDNIKTKEDVLKVVAALKKEGVDAMFQSNVAQDDMNSDKMAFILSQGGLGLPNRDYYFNTDERTTKIREAYPVHIEKMFTLSGLASASDAKAISGNLMQLETALAKASRKLEDLRDPYKNYHKYAIGDLKKLAADIDWNTWLSLMNVKGEDSVIVGQPEFYTAMNGILNTESVDVLKNYLKWCLLNTTASYLSSDIEKENFSFY
;
A
#
# COMPACT_ATOMS: atom_id res chain seq x y z
N MET A 1 -14.77 64.07 -41.66
CA MET A 1 -13.60 64.61 -42.40
C MET A 1 -12.41 63.80 -41.96
N SER A 2 -11.66 63.06 -42.69
CA SER A 2 -11.25 63.08 -44.08
C SER A 2 -11.09 61.61 -44.55
N LYS A 3 -11.52 61.37 -45.77
CA LYS A 3 -11.35 60.15 -46.57
C LYS A 3 -9.91 60.07 -47.08
N ILE A 4 -9.27 58.90 -47.09
CA ILE A 4 -8.25 58.61 -48.11
C ILE A 4 -8.40 57.14 -48.55
N LYS A 5 -8.27 57.03 -49.86
CA LYS A 5 -8.71 56.01 -50.78
C LYS A 5 -7.79 54.79 -50.87
N VAL A 6 -8.43 53.69 -51.21
CA VAL A 6 -7.98 52.50 -51.87
C VAL A 6 -7.03 52.72 -53.06
N SER A 7 -6.03 51.88 -53.20
CA SER A 7 -5.50 51.47 -54.50
C SER A 7 -5.08 50.00 -54.47
N LEU A 8 -5.85 49.18 -55.18
CA LEU A 8 -5.46 47.87 -55.63
C LEU A 8 -4.32 47.96 -56.64
N LEU A 9 -3.38 47.07 -56.54
CA LEU A 9 -2.57 46.67 -57.67
C LEU A 9 -2.40 45.15 -57.66
N PHE A 10 -3.04 44.51 -58.64
CA PHE A 10 -2.84 43.14 -59.02
C PHE A 10 -1.45 42.95 -59.63
N GLY A 11 -0.73 41.98 -59.17
CA GLY A 11 0.46 41.46 -59.81
C GLY A 11 0.45 39.94 -59.77
N VAL A 12 -0.08 39.34 -60.82
CA VAL A 12 0.04 37.92 -61.08
C VAL A 12 1.46 37.67 -61.58
N ASN A 13 2.17 36.77 -60.93
CA ASN A 13 3.24 36.00 -61.54
C ASN A 13 3.27 34.59 -61.00
N ALA A 14 2.83 33.67 -61.80
CA ALA A 14 3.02 32.24 -61.68
C ALA A 14 4.44 31.88 -62.14
N VAL A 15 5.21 31.27 -61.28
CA VAL A 15 6.35 30.38 -61.57
C VAL A 15 6.51 29.56 -60.35
N GLY A 16 6.34 28.30 -60.34
CA GLY A 16 7.08 27.24 -60.90
C GLY A 16 7.26 26.21 -59.83
N ALA A 17 6.79 25.05 -60.13
CA ALA A 17 6.87 23.81 -59.36
C ALA A 17 8.28 23.46 -58.84
N SER A 18 8.30 22.55 -57.88
CA SER A 18 9.44 21.69 -57.48
C SER A 18 10.36 22.25 -56.40
N ALA A 19 9.96 22.01 -55.17
CA ALA A 19 10.91 21.62 -54.12
C ALA A 19 10.25 20.59 -53.23
N CYS A 20 10.06 19.38 -53.74
CA CYS A 20 10.11 18.20 -52.92
C CYS A 20 11.56 18.07 -52.47
N SER A 21 11.96 18.86 -51.47
CA SER A 21 13.17 18.59 -50.72
C SER A 21 12.91 17.31 -49.92
N ASN A 22 13.56 16.25 -50.36
CA ASN A 22 13.82 15.05 -49.54
C ASN A 22 14.31 15.52 -48.13
N MET A 23 13.40 15.65 -47.19
CA MET A 23 13.75 15.44 -45.81
C MET A 23 14.04 13.95 -45.66
N GLN A 24 15.26 13.56 -46.03
CA GLN A 24 15.85 12.38 -45.46
C GLN A 24 15.89 12.68 -43.97
N HIS A 25 14.91 12.16 -43.23
CA HIS A 25 15.15 11.80 -41.84
C HIS A 25 16.38 10.89 -41.90
N LYS A 26 17.53 11.46 -41.61
CA LYS A 26 18.62 10.68 -41.06
C LYS A 26 18.06 10.16 -39.73
N GLU A 27 17.46 8.97 -39.79
CA GLU A 27 17.44 8.13 -38.61
C GLU A 27 18.90 8.06 -38.16
N ASN A 28 19.22 8.77 -37.11
CA ASN A 28 20.32 8.40 -36.27
C ASN A 28 19.94 7.01 -35.74
N GLN A 29 20.20 5.99 -36.53
CA GLN A 29 20.32 4.64 -36.02
C GLN A 29 21.45 4.74 -35.00
N SER A 30 21.06 4.88 -33.74
CA SER A 30 21.96 4.66 -32.65
C SER A 30 22.54 3.28 -32.89
N ASN A 31 23.86 3.18 -33.02
CA ASN A 31 24.61 1.92 -33.09
C ASN A 31 24.50 1.12 -31.77
N GLN A 32 23.48 1.34 -31.00
CA GLN A 32 23.17 0.51 -29.83
C GLN A 32 22.53 -0.79 -30.35
N PRO A 33 23.09 -1.94 -30.01
CA PRO A 33 22.50 -3.21 -30.38
C PRO A 33 21.04 -3.25 -29.87
N ASP A 34 20.17 -3.78 -30.68
CA ASP A 34 18.78 -4.01 -30.29
C ASP A 34 18.77 -4.80 -28.98
N VAL A 35 18.15 -4.20 -27.97
CA VAL A 35 18.09 -4.78 -26.60
C VAL A 35 17.54 -6.20 -26.67
N LEU A 36 16.50 -6.44 -27.49
CA LEU A 36 15.87 -7.75 -27.63
C LEU A 36 16.81 -8.79 -28.25
N SER A 37 17.63 -8.41 -29.23
CA SER A 37 18.58 -9.33 -29.86
C SER A 37 19.64 -9.86 -28.89
N SER A 38 19.96 -9.08 -27.85
CA SER A 38 20.89 -9.48 -26.80
C SER A 38 20.33 -10.54 -25.85
N HIS A 39 19.01 -10.71 -25.80
CA HIS A 39 18.31 -11.65 -24.93
C HIS A 39 18.16 -13.05 -25.55
N ILE A 40 18.21 -13.13 -26.90
CA ILE A 40 17.90 -14.35 -27.66
C ILE A 40 19.01 -15.41 -27.45
N ASP A 41 18.59 -16.62 -27.11
CA ASP A 41 19.43 -17.80 -27.12
C ASP A 41 19.23 -18.62 -28.40
N THR A 42 20.08 -18.41 -29.40
CA THR A 42 19.99 -19.08 -30.69
C THR A 42 20.31 -20.57 -30.62
N THR A 43 20.73 -21.10 -29.50
CA THR A 43 20.96 -22.55 -29.31
C THR A 43 19.66 -23.32 -29.07
N ILE A 44 18.60 -22.59 -28.74
CA ILE A 44 17.26 -23.14 -28.51
C ILE A 44 16.43 -23.07 -29.79
N ASN A 45 15.70 -24.15 -30.09
CA ASN A 45 14.77 -24.14 -31.22
C ASN A 45 13.47 -23.45 -30.80
N PRO A 46 13.08 -22.32 -31.44
CA PRO A 46 11.88 -21.56 -31.06
C PRO A 46 10.57 -22.36 -31.23
N ALA A 47 10.56 -23.41 -32.05
CA ALA A 47 9.40 -24.27 -32.18
C ALA A 47 9.20 -25.21 -30.97
N ASN A 48 10.27 -25.48 -30.23
CA ASN A 48 10.22 -26.33 -29.03
C ASN A 48 9.98 -25.50 -27.77
N ASP A 49 10.72 -24.40 -27.63
CA ASP A 49 10.59 -23.49 -26.50
C ASP A 49 10.88 -22.05 -26.95
N PHE A 50 9.79 -21.31 -27.19
CA PHE A 50 9.90 -19.92 -27.62
C PHE A 50 10.32 -19.00 -26.49
N PHE A 51 9.95 -19.31 -25.24
CA PHE A 51 10.32 -18.49 -24.09
C PHE A 51 11.84 -18.52 -23.86
N ASP A 52 12.42 -19.70 -23.79
CA ASP A 52 13.86 -19.84 -23.62
C ASP A 52 14.66 -19.38 -24.83
N TYR A 53 14.11 -19.56 -26.06
CA TYR A 53 14.71 -18.96 -27.25
C TYR A 53 14.80 -17.42 -27.12
N ALA A 54 13.68 -16.77 -26.78
CA ALA A 54 13.60 -15.31 -26.74
C ALA A 54 14.33 -14.68 -25.56
N ASN A 55 14.43 -15.38 -24.42
CA ASN A 55 14.93 -14.81 -23.16
C ASN A 55 16.14 -15.55 -22.58
N GLY A 56 16.52 -16.70 -23.11
CA GLY A 56 17.47 -17.62 -22.47
C GLY A 56 18.84 -17.03 -22.19
N ARG A 57 19.36 -16.16 -23.04
CA ARG A 57 20.65 -15.47 -22.80
C ARG A 57 20.52 -14.46 -21.67
N TRP A 58 19.38 -13.73 -21.62
CA TRP A 58 19.14 -12.79 -20.53
C TRP A 58 19.00 -13.53 -19.19
N LEU A 59 18.26 -14.62 -19.14
CA LEU A 59 18.08 -15.42 -17.92
C LEU A 59 19.42 -15.98 -17.39
N LYS A 60 20.27 -16.47 -18.29
CA LYS A 60 21.61 -16.96 -17.93
C LYS A 60 22.51 -15.87 -17.33
N ASN A 61 22.40 -14.65 -17.84
CA ASN A 61 23.19 -13.51 -17.39
C ASN A 61 22.62 -12.77 -16.17
N ASN A 62 21.37 -13.05 -15.82
CA ASN A 62 20.64 -12.39 -14.73
C ASN A 62 19.94 -13.44 -13.86
N PRO A 63 20.69 -14.27 -13.12
CA PRO A 63 20.10 -15.23 -12.20
C PRO A 63 19.30 -14.49 -11.13
N ILE A 64 18.29 -15.15 -10.56
CA ILE A 64 17.50 -14.62 -9.44
C ILE A 64 18.46 -14.46 -8.26
N PRO A 65 18.63 -13.25 -7.68
CA PRO A 65 19.39 -13.05 -6.45
C PRO A 65 18.83 -13.86 -5.27
N ASP A 66 19.68 -14.25 -4.33
CA ASP A 66 19.31 -15.11 -3.20
C ASP A 66 18.21 -14.50 -2.28
N ASP A 67 18.13 -13.16 -2.26
CA ASP A 67 17.14 -12.39 -1.50
C ASP A 67 15.84 -12.12 -2.27
N GLN A 68 15.73 -12.60 -3.52
CA GLN A 68 14.57 -12.34 -4.38
C GLN A 68 13.79 -13.61 -4.70
N LYS A 69 12.47 -13.49 -4.84
CA LYS A 69 11.56 -14.59 -5.25
C LYS A 69 11.42 -14.71 -6.77
N SER A 70 11.70 -13.63 -7.47
CA SER A 70 11.64 -13.52 -8.94
C SER A 70 12.57 -12.41 -9.41
N TRP A 71 13.03 -12.52 -10.66
CA TRP A 71 13.90 -11.51 -11.25
C TRP A 71 13.51 -11.24 -12.69
N GLY A 72 13.53 -9.97 -13.08
CA GLY A 72 13.16 -9.56 -14.43
C GLY A 72 13.66 -8.15 -14.76
N ILE A 73 13.38 -7.69 -15.97
CA ILE A 73 13.77 -6.34 -16.41
C ILE A 73 13.22 -5.25 -15.49
N ALA A 74 11.99 -5.41 -15.01
CA ALA A 74 11.41 -4.47 -14.05
C ALA A 74 12.24 -4.38 -12.76
N SER A 75 12.78 -5.50 -12.27
CA SER A 75 13.65 -5.54 -11.09
C SER A 75 14.96 -4.78 -11.33
N LEU A 76 15.59 -4.94 -12.51
CA LEU A 76 16.79 -4.18 -12.88
C LEU A 76 16.52 -2.67 -12.94
N VAL A 77 15.39 -2.26 -13.51
CA VAL A 77 14.99 -0.85 -13.55
C VAL A 77 14.76 -0.31 -12.14
N GLN A 78 14.14 -1.09 -11.27
CA GLN A 78 13.91 -0.72 -9.87
C GLN A 78 15.23 -0.57 -9.11
N GLU A 79 16.18 -1.49 -9.30
CA GLU A 79 17.53 -1.40 -8.74
C GLU A 79 18.27 -0.12 -9.16
N ASP A 80 18.25 0.19 -10.47
CA ASP A 80 18.87 1.42 -10.97
C ASP A 80 18.19 2.66 -10.38
N LEU A 81 16.87 2.66 -10.29
CA LEU A 81 16.12 3.74 -9.65
C LEU A 81 16.53 3.94 -8.19
N TYR A 82 16.62 2.86 -7.42
CA TYR A 82 17.04 2.95 -6.02
C TYR A 82 18.47 3.48 -5.86
N LYS A 83 19.40 3.06 -6.72
CA LYS A 83 20.77 3.58 -6.73
C LYS A 83 20.79 5.10 -6.99
N ARG A 84 20.01 5.56 -7.98
CA ARG A 84 19.90 7.01 -8.30
C ARG A 84 19.27 7.79 -7.16
N LEU A 85 18.17 7.29 -6.57
CA LEU A 85 17.52 7.93 -5.44
C LEU A 85 18.45 8.01 -4.23
N LYS A 86 19.19 6.93 -3.93
CA LYS A 86 20.20 6.92 -2.87
C LYS A 86 21.25 8.01 -3.10
N THR A 87 21.82 8.08 -4.30
CA THR A 87 22.83 9.11 -4.66
C THR A 87 22.27 10.53 -4.47
N ILE A 88 21.03 10.79 -4.94
CA ILE A 88 20.38 12.11 -4.77
C ILE A 88 20.25 12.49 -3.28
N ASN A 89 19.84 11.52 -2.44
CA ASN A 89 19.68 11.75 -1.01
C ASN A 89 21.03 11.99 -0.30
N GLU A 90 22.06 11.20 -0.64
CA GLU A 90 23.40 11.32 -0.08
C GLU A 90 24.08 12.65 -0.51
N ASP A 91 23.94 13.03 -1.77
CA ASP A 91 24.44 14.33 -2.28
C ASP A 91 23.74 15.50 -1.58
N ALA A 92 22.42 15.43 -1.44
CA ALA A 92 21.65 16.44 -0.71
C ALA A 92 22.08 16.52 0.77
N ALA A 93 22.32 15.37 1.41
CA ALA A 93 22.78 15.31 2.80
C ALA A 93 24.18 15.90 3.01
N THR A 94 25.05 15.77 1.99
CA THR A 94 26.43 16.23 2.03
C THR A 94 26.59 17.70 1.64
N LYS A 95 25.91 18.10 0.55
CA LYS A 95 26.02 19.45 -0.04
C LYS A 95 24.65 19.99 -0.45
N PRO A 96 23.77 20.33 0.50
CA PRO A 96 22.43 20.80 0.18
C PRO A 96 22.49 22.11 -0.61
N ASN A 97 21.78 22.14 -1.75
CA ASN A 97 21.71 23.31 -2.62
C ASN A 97 20.24 23.76 -2.75
N GLY A 98 19.88 24.83 -2.04
CA GLY A 98 18.52 25.37 -2.01
C GLY A 98 17.56 24.66 -1.05
N ALA A 99 16.37 25.21 -0.91
CA ALA A 99 15.39 24.78 0.10
C ALA A 99 14.89 23.32 -0.06
N ILE A 100 14.71 22.86 -1.30
CA ILE A 100 14.27 21.49 -1.57
C ILE A 100 15.36 20.49 -1.16
N SER A 101 16.60 20.73 -1.57
CA SER A 101 17.73 19.89 -1.21
C SER A 101 17.96 19.85 0.31
N GLN A 102 17.73 20.96 1.03
CA GLN A 102 17.77 21.00 2.49
C GLN A 102 16.68 20.12 3.14
N LYS A 103 15.47 20.11 2.58
CA LYS A 103 14.39 19.23 3.07
C LYS A 103 14.75 17.75 2.86
N ILE A 104 15.24 17.40 1.68
CA ILE A 104 15.72 16.03 1.38
C ILE A 104 16.82 15.64 2.37
N ALA A 105 17.82 16.51 2.56
CA ALA A 105 18.94 16.29 3.49
C ALA A 105 18.46 16.05 4.93
N SER A 106 17.50 16.84 5.42
CA SER A 106 16.96 16.71 6.77
C SER A 106 16.20 15.41 6.94
N PHE A 107 15.35 15.07 5.96
CA PHE A 107 14.58 13.81 5.98
C PHE A 107 15.51 12.59 5.92
N TRP A 108 16.48 12.59 4.99
CA TRP A 108 17.46 11.50 4.85
C TRP A 108 18.27 11.31 6.15
N LYS A 109 18.81 12.40 6.72
CA LYS A 109 19.57 12.33 7.96
C LYS A 109 18.76 11.80 9.13
N SER A 110 17.48 12.19 9.25
CA SER A 110 16.63 11.67 10.32
C SER A 110 16.35 10.17 10.19
N GLY A 111 16.17 9.66 8.96
CA GLY A 111 15.99 8.23 8.72
C GLY A 111 17.27 7.40 8.88
N MET A 112 18.45 8.03 8.70
CA MET A 112 19.74 7.34 8.82
C MET A 112 20.37 7.45 10.22
N ASP A 113 19.78 8.22 11.13
CA ASP A 113 20.24 8.35 12.52
C ASP A 113 19.71 7.19 13.38
N THR A 114 20.22 6.00 13.12
CA THR A 114 19.82 4.77 13.82
C THR A 114 20.08 4.86 15.33
N ALA A 115 21.11 5.58 15.75
CA ALA A 115 21.41 5.76 17.19
C ALA A 115 20.30 6.54 17.91
N SER A 116 19.78 7.60 17.29
CA SER A 116 18.63 8.34 17.85
C SER A 116 17.34 7.52 17.77
N ILE A 117 17.13 6.78 16.69
CA ILE A 117 15.96 5.89 16.52
C ILE A 117 15.96 4.83 17.62
N ASP A 118 17.07 4.13 17.83
CA ASP A 118 17.21 3.11 18.87
C ASP A 118 17.00 3.67 20.30
N LYS A 119 17.57 4.83 20.57
CA LYS A 119 17.38 5.53 21.85
C LYS A 119 15.92 5.92 22.09
N ASN A 120 15.22 6.31 21.05
CA ASN A 120 13.81 6.69 21.15
C ASN A 120 12.87 5.49 21.30
N GLY A 121 13.21 4.32 20.75
CA GLY A 121 12.41 3.11 20.82
C GLY A 121 10.98 3.35 20.33
N ILE A 122 9.98 3.06 21.17
CA ILE A 122 8.55 3.27 20.87
C ILE A 122 8.04 4.67 21.24
N ASN A 123 8.90 5.60 21.69
CA ASN A 123 8.46 6.94 22.09
C ASN A 123 7.66 7.70 21.02
N PRO A 124 7.99 7.57 19.71
CA PRO A 124 7.24 8.26 18.66
C PRO A 124 5.75 7.89 18.59
N ILE A 125 5.36 6.69 19.00
CA ILE A 125 3.97 6.20 18.95
C ILE A 125 3.26 6.23 20.32
N LYS A 126 3.89 6.81 21.33
CA LYS A 126 3.27 6.93 22.67
C LYS A 126 1.96 7.71 22.72
N PRO A 127 1.77 8.79 21.94
CA PRO A 127 0.50 9.48 21.90
C PRO A 127 -0.66 8.56 21.47
N GLU A 128 -0.46 7.76 20.43
CA GLU A 128 -1.43 6.80 19.91
C GLU A 128 -1.67 5.67 20.91
N LEU A 129 -0.60 5.16 21.54
CA LEU A 129 -0.72 4.17 22.61
C LEU A 129 -1.55 4.70 23.78
N ALA A 130 -1.31 5.94 24.20
CA ALA A 130 -2.08 6.58 25.28
C ALA A 130 -3.56 6.75 24.88
N MET A 131 -3.86 7.07 23.61
CA MET A 131 -5.22 7.14 23.10
C MET A 131 -5.89 5.76 23.17
N ILE A 132 -5.21 4.69 22.79
CA ILE A 132 -5.71 3.31 22.89
C ILE A 132 -5.92 2.93 24.37
N ASP A 133 -4.99 3.26 25.26
CA ASP A 133 -5.10 2.94 26.70
C ASP A 133 -6.30 3.63 27.38
N ASN A 134 -6.70 4.79 26.87
CA ASN A 134 -7.85 5.54 27.38
C ASN A 134 -9.22 5.00 26.95
N ILE A 135 -9.30 4.01 26.06
CA ILE A 135 -10.55 3.37 25.66
C ILE A 135 -11.25 2.78 26.90
N LYS A 136 -12.54 3.10 27.06
CA LYS A 136 -13.39 2.56 28.13
C LYS A 136 -14.57 1.76 27.59
N THR A 137 -15.05 2.12 26.42
CA THR A 137 -16.24 1.55 25.79
C THR A 137 -15.95 1.09 24.37
N LYS A 138 -16.87 0.35 23.76
CA LYS A 138 -16.76 -0.09 22.36
C LYS A 138 -16.92 1.09 21.37
N GLU A 139 -17.68 2.10 21.75
CA GLU A 139 -17.78 3.35 20.99
C GLU A 139 -16.45 4.09 20.95
N ASP A 140 -15.66 4.04 22.04
CA ASP A 140 -14.32 4.64 22.04
C ASP A 140 -13.36 3.88 21.12
N VAL A 141 -13.49 2.53 21.00
CA VAL A 141 -12.72 1.73 20.04
C VAL A 141 -12.87 2.30 18.64
N LEU A 142 -14.09 2.55 18.18
CA LEU A 142 -14.36 3.05 16.83
C LEU A 142 -13.82 4.46 16.60
N LYS A 143 -13.86 5.32 17.64
CA LYS A 143 -13.24 6.65 17.58
C LYS A 143 -11.72 6.54 17.40
N VAL A 144 -11.08 5.62 18.13
CA VAL A 144 -9.65 5.36 18.02
C VAL A 144 -9.29 4.74 16.67
N VAL A 145 -10.11 3.81 16.15
CA VAL A 145 -9.94 3.27 14.77
C VAL A 145 -9.93 4.40 13.75
N ALA A 146 -10.88 5.37 13.84
CA ALA A 146 -10.89 6.52 12.94
C ALA A 146 -9.67 7.43 13.09
N ALA A 147 -9.18 7.62 14.31
CA ALA A 147 -7.98 8.41 14.56
C ALA A 147 -6.73 7.74 14.00
N LEU A 148 -6.53 6.45 14.27
CA LEU A 148 -5.43 5.64 13.75
C LEU A 148 -5.43 5.58 12.23
N LYS A 149 -6.62 5.47 11.60
CA LYS A 149 -6.75 5.48 10.14
C LYS A 149 -6.20 6.76 9.51
N LYS A 150 -6.38 7.92 10.15
CA LYS A 150 -5.83 9.21 9.67
C LYS A 150 -4.30 9.24 9.71
N GLU A 151 -3.71 8.49 10.63
CA GLU A 151 -2.25 8.32 10.75
C GLU A 151 -1.72 7.17 9.85
N GLY A 152 -2.59 6.57 9.02
CA GLY A 152 -2.22 5.50 8.10
C GLY A 152 -2.23 4.10 8.71
N VAL A 153 -2.77 3.93 9.92
CA VAL A 153 -2.91 2.64 10.58
C VAL A 153 -4.29 2.06 10.33
N ASP A 154 -4.35 0.99 9.55
CA ASP A 154 -5.60 0.26 9.29
C ASP A 154 -5.90 -0.73 10.42
N ALA A 155 -7.13 -0.68 10.93
CA ALA A 155 -7.63 -1.60 11.92
C ALA A 155 -9.10 -1.94 11.65
N MET A 156 -9.54 -3.13 11.99
CA MET A 156 -10.90 -3.67 11.86
C MET A 156 -11.37 -3.82 10.42
N PHE A 157 -11.36 -2.77 9.63
CA PHE A 157 -11.81 -2.72 8.23
C PHE A 157 -11.07 -1.65 7.47
N GLN A 158 -11.14 -1.70 6.15
CA GLN A 158 -10.53 -0.71 5.28
C GLN A 158 -11.55 0.32 4.81
N SER A 159 -11.07 1.52 4.57
CA SER A 159 -11.85 2.59 3.96
C SER A 159 -10.95 3.49 3.12
N ASN A 160 -11.45 3.92 1.98
CA ASN A 160 -10.73 4.82 1.08
C ASN A 160 -11.71 5.65 0.25
N VAL A 161 -11.18 6.69 -0.37
CA VAL A 161 -11.89 7.45 -1.41
C VAL A 161 -11.32 7.03 -2.75
N ALA A 162 -12.19 6.61 -3.66
CA ALA A 162 -11.82 6.25 -5.02
C ALA A 162 -12.92 6.66 -6.00
N GLN A 163 -12.63 6.57 -7.29
CA GLN A 163 -13.64 6.73 -8.33
C GLN A 163 -14.74 5.67 -8.17
N ASP A 164 -15.99 6.07 -8.32
CA ASP A 164 -17.13 5.15 -8.28
C ASP A 164 -17.08 4.24 -9.51
N ASP A 165 -16.97 2.93 -9.30
CA ASP A 165 -16.84 1.94 -10.39
C ASP A 165 -18.01 1.91 -11.36
N MET A 166 -19.18 2.41 -10.94
CA MET A 166 -20.38 2.47 -11.77
C MET A 166 -20.69 3.88 -12.28
N ASN A 167 -19.93 4.89 -11.85
CA ASN A 167 -20.06 6.27 -12.29
C ASN A 167 -18.73 7.01 -12.22
N SER A 168 -17.96 6.93 -13.31
CA SER A 168 -16.61 7.50 -13.41
C SER A 168 -16.52 9.02 -13.19
N ASP A 169 -17.63 9.73 -13.24
CA ASP A 169 -17.67 11.18 -13.01
C ASP A 169 -17.74 11.53 -11.50
N LYS A 170 -17.84 10.52 -10.64
CA LYS A 170 -17.97 10.70 -9.19
C LYS A 170 -16.86 10.00 -8.42
N MET A 171 -16.48 10.61 -7.31
CA MET A 171 -15.72 9.96 -6.25
C MET A 171 -16.70 9.34 -5.25
N ALA A 172 -16.31 8.23 -4.64
CA ALA A 172 -17.10 7.55 -3.62
C ALA A 172 -16.23 7.24 -2.41
N PHE A 173 -16.84 7.25 -1.24
CA PHE A 173 -16.25 6.68 -0.04
C PHE A 173 -16.56 5.19 0.00
N ILE A 174 -15.52 4.37 0.03
CA ILE A 174 -15.62 2.91 -0.10
C ILE A 174 -15.23 2.27 1.22
N LEU A 175 -16.05 1.36 1.69
CA LEU A 175 -15.84 0.53 2.87
C LEU A 175 -15.56 -0.91 2.42
N SER A 176 -14.46 -1.50 2.88
CA SER A 176 -14.03 -2.86 2.51
C SER A 176 -13.63 -3.69 3.72
N GLN A 177 -13.66 -5.01 3.57
CA GLN A 177 -13.12 -5.93 4.57
C GLN A 177 -11.65 -5.64 4.88
N GLY A 178 -11.19 -5.95 6.09
CA GLY A 178 -9.83 -5.69 6.52
C GLY A 178 -9.52 -6.26 7.90
N GLY A 179 -8.52 -5.67 8.56
CA GLY A 179 -8.20 -5.98 9.95
C GLY A 179 -7.40 -7.25 10.17
N LEU A 180 -6.76 -7.79 9.12
CA LEU A 180 -5.90 -8.98 9.19
C LEU A 180 -4.44 -8.56 9.21
N GLY A 181 -3.64 -9.17 10.09
CA GLY A 181 -2.20 -8.98 10.08
C GLY A 181 -1.47 -9.92 9.12
N LEU A 182 -2.04 -11.07 8.77
CA LEU A 182 -1.59 -11.91 7.66
C LEU A 182 -2.18 -11.41 6.34
N PRO A 183 -1.57 -11.71 5.17
CA PRO A 183 -1.89 -11.07 3.89
C PRO A 183 -3.35 -11.16 3.44
N ASN A 184 -4.02 -12.26 3.75
CA ASN A 184 -5.44 -12.46 3.44
C ASN A 184 -6.04 -13.62 4.24
N ARG A 185 -7.35 -13.81 4.05
CA ARG A 185 -8.14 -14.87 4.67
C ARG A 185 -7.51 -16.27 4.58
N ASP A 186 -6.93 -16.64 3.46
CA ASP A 186 -6.46 -17.99 3.19
C ASP A 186 -5.30 -18.40 4.10
N TYR A 187 -4.50 -17.46 4.57
CA TYR A 187 -3.43 -17.71 5.54
C TYR A 187 -3.94 -18.22 6.90
N TYR A 188 -5.20 -17.97 7.24
CA TYR A 188 -5.83 -18.44 8.48
C TYR A 188 -6.42 -19.85 8.34
N PHE A 189 -6.68 -20.35 7.11
CA PHE A 189 -7.45 -21.58 6.89
C PHE A 189 -6.75 -22.62 6.03
N ASN A 190 -5.91 -22.23 5.08
CA ASN A 190 -5.26 -23.19 4.20
C ASN A 190 -4.31 -24.11 4.97
N THR A 191 -4.21 -25.36 4.49
CA THR A 191 -3.47 -26.46 5.16
C THR A 191 -2.22 -26.89 4.41
N ASP A 192 -1.83 -26.17 3.36
CA ASP A 192 -0.55 -26.39 2.71
C ASP A 192 0.60 -26.07 3.67
N GLU A 193 1.75 -26.69 3.48
CA GLU A 193 2.90 -26.63 4.38
C GLU A 193 3.38 -25.17 4.59
N ARG A 194 3.46 -24.38 3.50
CA ARG A 194 3.94 -22.99 3.55
C ARG A 194 3.01 -22.12 4.40
N THR A 195 1.72 -22.15 4.09
CA THR A 195 0.72 -21.33 4.79
C THR A 195 0.60 -21.72 6.25
N THR A 196 0.69 -23.03 6.54
CA THR A 196 0.68 -23.54 7.91
C THR A 196 1.87 -23.02 8.70
N LYS A 197 3.10 -23.10 8.17
CA LYS A 197 4.30 -22.57 8.84
C LYS A 197 4.20 -21.08 9.13
N ILE A 198 3.70 -20.28 8.19
CA ILE A 198 3.51 -18.84 8.39
C ILE A 198 2.49 -18.58 9.51
N ARG A 199 1.35 -19.27 9.48
CA ARG A 199 0.31 -19.15 10.51
C ARG A 199 0.81 -19.56 11.91
N GLU A 200 1.65 -20.57 12.01
CA GLU A 200 2.25 -21.01 13.28
C GLU A 200 3.31 -20.03 13.79
N ALA A 201 4.09 -19.41 12.90
CA ALA A 201 5.09 -18.43 13.26
C ALA A 201 4.48 -17.07 13.67
N TYR A 202 3.29 -16.72 13.16
CA TYR A 202 2.67 -15.43 13.37
C TYR A 202 2.40 -15.08 14.85
N PRO A 203 1.78 -15.92 15.70
CA PRO A 203 1.62 -15.61 17.10
C PRO A 203 2.97 -15.46 17.84
N VAL A 204 4.00 -16.21 17.45
CA VAL A 204 5.35 -16.05 18.01
C VAL A 204 5.95 -14.70 17.65
N HIS A 205 5.74 -14.24 16.43
CA HIS A 205 6.11 -12.89 15.99
C HIS A 205 5.39 -11.81 16.83
N ILE A 206 4.07 -11.93 17.02
CA ILE A 206 3.31 -10.99 17.86
C ILE A 206 3.88 -10.97 19.31
N GLU A 207 4.17 -12.13 19.93
CA GLU A 207 4.76 -12.23 21.26
C GLU A 207 6.08 -11.45 21.35
N LYS A 208 6.97 -11.66 20.38
CA LYS A 208 8.26 -10.98 20.32
C LYS A 208 8.08 -9.47 20.19
N MET A 209 7.21 -9.02 19.28
CA MET A 209 6.96 -7.61 19.04
C MET A 209 6.42 -6.90 20.29
N PHE A 210 5.47 -7.49 21.00
CA PHE A 210 4.96 -6.94 22.26
C PHE A 210 6.03 -6.91 23.36
N THR A 211 6.90 -7.91 23.40
CA THR A 211 7.98 -7.97 24.39
C THR A 211 9.09 -6.97 24.09
N LEU A 212 9.56 -6.90 22.84
CA LEU A 212 10.60 -5.97 22.39
C LEU A 212 10.17 -4.51 22.56
N SER A 213 8.91 -4.22 22.28
CA SER A 213 8.35 -2.88 22.50
C SER A 213 8.11 -2.52 23.96
N GLY A 214 8.23 -3.47 24.89
CA GLY A 214 7.92 -3.28 26.32
C GLY A 214 6.43 -3.06 26.59
N LEU A 215 5.53 -3.38 25.65
CA LEU A 215 4.08 -3.24 25.82
C LEU A 215 3.47 -4.37 26.66
N ALA A 216 4.16 -5.49 26.79
CA ALA A 216 3.73 -6.61 27.63
C ALA A 216 4.93 -7.39 28.18
N SER A 217 4.73 -8.06 29.33
CA SER A 217 5.64 -9.11 29.78
C SER A 217 5.58 -10.33 28.84
N ALA A 218 6.58 -11.21 28.89
CA ALA A 218 6.57 -12.42 28.05
C ALA A 218 5.35 -13.32 28.29
N SER A 219 4.89 -13.43 29.53
CA SER A 219 3.67 -14.20 29.86
C SER A 219 2.40 -13.56 29.30
N ASP A 220 2.28 -12.23 29.41
CA ASP A 220 1.13 -11.50 28.92
C ASP A 220 1.12 -11.46 27.38
N ALA A 221 2.28 -11.27 26.75
CA ALA A 221 2.43 -11.28 25.30
C ALA A 221 1.94 -12.59 24.67
N LYS A 222 2.19 -13.73 25.32
CA LYS A 222 1.68 -15.03 24.88
C LYS A 222 0.14 -15.11 24.94
N ALA A 223 -0.46 -14.59 26.01
CA ALA A 223 -1.92 -14.54 26.11
C ALA A 223 -2.52 -13.57 25.08
N ILE A 224 -1.88 -12.41 24.89
CA ILE A 224 -2.27 -11.41 23.89
C ILE A 224 -2.23 -12.03 22.50
N SER A 225 -1.14 -12.67 22.09
CA SER A 225 -0.98 -13.25 20.74
C SER A 225 -2.06 -14.30 20.44
N GLY A 226 -2.41 -15.13 21.42
CA GLY A 226 -3.49 -16.10 21.32
C GLY A 226 -4.86 -15.44 21.08
N ASN A 227 -5.18 -14.38 21.83
CA ASN A 227 -6.44 -13.65 21.68
C ASN A 227 -6.49 -12.92 20.32
N LEU A 228 -5.38 -12.31 19.89
CA LEU A 228 -5.30 -11.64 18.61
C LEU A 228 -5.49 -12.63 17.45
N MET A 229 -4.87 -13.80 17.54
CA MET A 229 -5.05 -14.84 16.54
C MET A 229 -6.50 -15.31 16.44
N GLN A 230 -7.23 -15.41 17.56
CA GLN A 230 -8.65 -15.75 17.57
C GLN A 230 -9.50 -14.65 16.94
N LEU A 231 -9.28 -13.39 17.30
CA LEU A 231 -9.98 -12.23 16.75
C LEU A 231 -9.77 -12.11 15.24
N GLU A 232 -8.51 -12.18 14.78
CA GLU A 232 -8.20 -12.09 13.36
C GLU A 232 -8.72 -13.30 12.58
N THR A 233 -8.73 -14.50 13.16
CA THR A 233 -9.37 -15.68 12.56
C THR A 233 -10.88 -15.47 12.39
N ALA A 234 -11.55 -14.83 13.34
CA ALA A 234 -12.97 -14.48 13.22
C ALA A 234 -13.21 -13.46 12.09
N LEU A 235 -12.37 -12.42 12.00
CA LEU A 235 -12.41 -11.45 10.89
C LEU A 235 -12.11 -12.12 9.54
N ALA A 236 -11.12 -13.01 9.50
CA ALA A 236 -10.78 -13.77 8.29
C ALA A 236 -11.92 -14.68 7.85
N LYS A 237 -12.65 -15.28 8.79
CA LYS A 237 -13.84 -16.10 8.49
C LYS A 237 -14.96 -15.28 7.86
N ALA A 238 -15.10 -14.03 8.29
CA ALA A 238 -16.07 -13.10 7.75
C ALA A 238 -15.66 -12.50 6.39
N SER A 239 -14.39 -12.58 6.03
CA SER A 239 -13.84 -12.03 4.80
C SER A 239 -14.08 -12.94 3.60
N ARG A 240 -14.29 -12.35 2.43
CA ARG A 240 -14.28 -13.05 1.13
C ARG A 240 -12.86 -13.48 0.77
N LYS A 241 -12.75 -14.48 -0.08
CA LYS A 241 -11.49 -14.90 -0.69
C LYS A 241 -11.01 -13.89 -1.73
N LEU A 242 -9.71 -13.92 -2.05
CA LEU A 242 -9.12 -13.00 -3.03
C LEU A 242 -9.76 -13.09 -4.42
N GLU A 243 -10.13 -14.30 -4.88
CA GLU A 243 -10.79 -14.49 -6.16
C GLU A 243 -12.17 -13.81 -6.20
N ASP A 244 -12.91 -13.79 -5.07
CA ASP A 244 -14.23 -13.16 -4.98
C ASP A 244 -14.14 -11.61 -4.97
N LEU A 245 -13.01 -11.06 -4.54
CA LEU A 245 -12.77 -9.61 -4.55
C LEU A 245 -12.50 -9.04 -5.94
N ARG A 246 -12.23 -9.89 -6.94
CA ARG A 246 -11.92 -9.47 -8.30
C ARG A 246 -13.15 -9.07 -9.12
N ASP A 247 -14.33 -9.50 -8.71
CA ASP A 247 -15.58 -9.18 -9.41
C ASP A 247 -16.11 -7.82 -8.94
N PRO A 248 -16.01 -6.75 -9.75
CA PRO A 248 -16.42 -5.41 -9.33
C PRO A 248 -17.93 -5.33 -9.08
N TYR A 249 -18.75 -6.12 -9.77
CA TYR A 249 -20.20 -6.12 -9.58
C TYR A 249 -20.60 -6.75 -8.25
N LYS A 250 -19.94 -7.84 -7.86
CA LYS A 250 -20.19 -8.50 -6.57
C LYS A 250 -19.65 -7.72 -5.37
N ASN A 251 -18.75 -6.78 -5.59
CA ASN A 251 -18.15 -5.94 -4.55
C ASN A 251 -18.66 -4.49 -4.60
N TYR A 252 -19.78 -4.24 -5.27
CA TYR A 252 -20.41 -2.92 -5.35
C TYR A 252 -21.80 -2.92 -4.75
N HIS A 253 -21.93 -2.36 -3.54
CA HIS A 253 -23.20 -2.22 -2.85
C HIS A 253 -23.32 -0.79 -2.33
N LYS A 254 -24.12 0.02 -3.00
CA LYS A 254 -24.34 1.41 -2.61
C LYS A 254 -25.39 1.48 -1.51
N TYR A 255 -25.02 2.02 -0.36
CA TYR A 255 -25.89 2.22 0.78
C TYR A 255 -26.07 3.71 1.08
N ALA A 256 -27.29 4.14 1.35
CA ALA A 256 -27.49 5.41 2.01
C ALA A 256 -26.84 5.36 3.40
N ILE A 257 -26.25 6.46 3.86
CA ILE A 257 -25.54 6.50 5.16
C ILE A 257 -26.47 6.05 6.31
N GLY A 258 -27.75 6.47 6.28
CA GLY A 258 -28.73 6.04 7.27
C GLY A 258 -29.06 4.54 7.28
N ASP A 259 -28.72 3.82 6.20
CA ASP A 259 -28.96 2.39 6.07
C ASP A 259 -27.76 1.52 6.54
N LEU A 260 -26.59 2.12 6.77
CA LEU A 260 -25.40 1.39 7.27
C LEU A 260 -25.65 0.71 8.62
N LYS A 261 -26.55 1.27 9.44
CA LYS A 261 -26.99 0.64 10.69
C LYS A 261 -27.65 -0.74 10.50
N LYS A 262 -28.12 -1.07 9.28
CA LYS A 262 -28.66 -2.40 8.97
C LYS A 262 -27.55 -3.45 8.86
N LEU A 263 -26.33 -3.02 8.57
CA LEU A 263 -25.14 -3.88 8.48
C LEU A 263 -24.44 -4.02 9.84
N ALA A 264 -24.27 -2.91 10.55
CA ALA A 264 -23.60 -2.87 11.83
C ALA A 264 -24.29 -1.81 12.71
N ALA A 265 -25.23 -2.28 13.54
CA ALA A 265 -26.12 -1.42 14.31
C ALA A 265 -25.41 -0.68 15.46
N ASP A 266 -24.32 -1.28 15.97
CA ASP A 266 -23.58 -0.74 17.13
C ASP A 266 -22.49 0.24 16.72
N ILE A 267 -22.33 0.49 15.41
CA ILE A 267 -21.45 1.53 14.89
C ILE A 267 -22.23 2.83 14.68
N ASP A 268 -21.84 3.89 15.36
CA ASP A 268 -22.29 5.25 15.02
C ASP A 268 -21.60 5.72 13.74
N TRP A 269 -22.19 5.34 12.60
CA TRP A 269 -21.67 5.65 11.28
C TRP A 269 -21.58 7.14 11.01
N ASN A 270 -22.52 7.94 11.52
CA ASN A 270 -22.50 9.39 11.33
C ASN A 270 -21.28 10.01 12.03
N THR A 271 -21.05 9.64 13.28
CA THR A 271 -19.87 10.08 14.03
C THR A 271 -18.58 9.58 13.36
N TRP A 272 -18.54 8.31 12.95
CA TRP A 272 -17.36 7.73 12.32
C TRP A 272 -17.01 8.42 10.99
N LEU A 273 -17.99 8.63 10.09
CA LEU A 273 -17.80 9.33 8.82
C LEU A 273 -17.36 10.79 9.03
N SER A 274 -17.97 11.47 10.03
CA SER A 274 -17.55 12.82 10.41
C SER A 274 -16.09 12.87 10.88
N LEU A 275 -15.66 11.91 11.70
CA LEU A 275 -14.26 11.78 12.13
C LEU A 275 -13.34 11.53 10.93
N MET A 276 -13.77 10.83 9.90
CA MET A 276 -13.04 10.61 8.65
C MET A 276 -13.10 11.80 7.68
N ASN A 277 -13.71 12.93 8.08
CA ASN A 277 -13.94 14.12 7.24
C ASN A 277 -14.79 13.86 5.98
N VAL A 278 -15.58 12.80 5.95
CA VAL A 278 -16.57 12.55 4.90
C VAL A 278 -17.74 13.51 5.10
N LYS A 279 -17.90 14.46 4.17
CA LYS A 279 -18.92 15.53 4.26
C LYS A 279 -19.66 15.67 2.94
N GLY A 280 -20.96 15.91 3.03
CA GLY A 280 -21.79 16.19 1.86
C GLY A 280 -22.17 14.95 1.04
N GLU A 281 -21.78 13.77 1.49
CA GLU A 281 -22.19 12.51 0.88
C GLU A 281 -23.51 12.02 1.49
N ASP A 282 -24.35 11.44 0.65
CA ASP A 282 -25.60 10.79 1.05
C ASP A 282 -25.47 9.26 1.11
N SER A 283 -24.44 8.73 0.51
CA SER A 283 -24.23 7.30 0.30
C SER A 283 -22.75 6.93 0.32
N VAL A 284 -22.49 5.66 0.60
CA VAL A 284 -21.18 5.03 0.56
C VAL A 284 -21.26 3.70 -0.21
N ILE A 285 -20.14 3.23 -0.74
CA ILE A 285 -20.05 1.90 -1.35
C ILE A 285 -19.50 0.93 -0.29
N VAL A 286 -20.20 -0.18 -0.08
CA VAL A 286 -19.76 -1.27 0.80
C VAL A 286 -19.41 -2.48 -0.06
N GLY A 287 -18.13 -2.86 -0.04
CA GLY A 287 -17.66 -4.00 -0.85
C GLY A 287 -18.24 -5.34 -0.39
N GLN A 288 -18.20 -5.58 0.90
CA GLN A 288 -18.58 -6.87 1.51
C GLN A 288 -19.56 -6.63 2.69
N PRO A 289 -20.87 -6.48 2.43
CA PRO A 289 -21.85 -6.20 3.48
C PRO A 289 -21.90 -7.23 4.61
N GLU A 290 -21.74 -8.52 4.27
CA GLU A 290 -21.72 -9.61 5.23
C GLU A 290 -20.55 -9.53 6.21
N PHE A 291 -19.40 -8.98 5.78
CA PHE A 291 -18.26 -8.73 6.65
C PHE A 291 -18.62 -7.76 7.78
N TYR A 292 -19.30 -6.67 7.47
CA TYR A 292 -19.68 -5.67 8.47
C TYR A 292 -20.68 -6.21 9.49
N THR A 293 -21.60 -7.07 9.06
CA THR A 293 -22.53 -7.74 9.98
C THR A 293 -21.78 -8.68 10.93
N ALA A 294 -20.84 -9.47 10.43
CA ALA A 294 -20.03 -10.36 11.26
C ALA A 294 -19.08 -9.56 12.19
N MET A 295 -18.43 -8.50 11.68
CA MET A 295 -17.55 -7.62 12.46
C MET A 295 -18.31 -6.94 13.60
N ASN A 296 -19.55 -6.50 13.38
CA ASN A 296 -20.40 -5.98 14.45
C ASN A 296 -20.61 -7.00 15.57
N GLY A 297 -20.84 -8.27 15.21
CA GLY A 297 -20.93 -9.36 16.19
C GLY A 297 -19.61 -9.56 16.95
N ILE A 298 -18.47 -9.52 16.28
CA ILE A 298 -17.14 -9.64 16.90
C ILE A 298 -16.91 -8.48 17.88
N LEU A 299 -17.19 -7.24 17.48
CA LEU A 299 -17.11 -6.07 18.37
C LEU A 299 -17.94 -6.25 19.63
N ASN A 300 -19.12 -6.87 19.53
CA ASN A 300 -20.02 -7.08 20.68
C ASN A 300 -19.56 -8.19 21.61
N THR A 301 -18.92 -9.21 21.10
CA THR A 301 -18.48 -10.38 21.89
C THR A 301 -17.10 -10.18 22.52
N GLU A 302 -16.20 -9.46 21.85
CA GLU A 302 -14.85 -9.25 22.35
C GLU A 302 -14.81 -8.28 23.53
N SER A 303 -13.88 -8.52 24.47
CA SER A 303 -13.64 -7.59 25.57
C SER A 303 -12.91 -6.33 25.09
N VAL A 304 -13.11 -5.22 25.80
CA VAL A 304 -12.40 -3.96 25.52
C VAL A 304 -10.88 -4.17 25.59
N ASP A 305 -10.38 -5.00 26.49
CA ASP A 305 -8.94 -5.25 26.62
C ASP A 305 -8.36 -6.01 25.41
N VAL A 306 -9.08 -6.97 24.86
CA VAL A 306 -8.69 -7.66 23.60
C VAL A 306 -8.66 -6.67 22.46
N LEU A 307 -9.68 -5.80 22.32
CA LEU A 307 -9.74 -4.78 21.29
C LEU A 307 -8.61 -3.74 21.43
N LYS A 308 -8.26 -3.33 22.65
CA LYS A 308 -7.09 -2.46 22.91
C LYS A 308 -5.79 -3.11 22.45
N ASN A 309 -5.56 -4.37 22.81
CA ASN A 309 -4.36 -5.08 22.40
C ASN A 309 -4.31 -5.27 20.88
N TYR A 310 -5.45 -5.51 20.25
CA TYR A 310 -5.54 -5.56 18.79
C TYR A 310 -5.16 -4.21 18.13
N LEU A 311 -5.64 -3.08 18.64
CA LEU A 311 -5.27 -1.76 18.12
C LEU A 311 -3.79 -1.44 18.37
N LYS A 312 -3.23 -1.84 19.52
CA LYS A 312 -1.79 -1.75 19.77
C LYS A 312 -0.97 -2.58 18.78
N TRP A 313 -1.46 -3.77 18.45
CA TRP A 313 -0.86 -4.62 17.44
C TRP A 313 -0.88 -3.96 16.05
N CYS A 314 -2.03 -3.46 15.61
CA CYS A 314 -2.13 -2.76 14.32
C CYS A 314 -1.17 -1.57 14.25
N LEU A 315 -1.09 -0.75 15.30
CA LEU A 315 -0.17 0.38 15.40
C LEU A 315 1.28 -0.08 15.34
N LEU A 316 1.68 -1.02 16.19
CA LEU A 316 3.04 -1.53 16.28
C LEU A 316 3.51 -2.16 14.97
N ASN A 317 2.68 -3.01 14.37
CA ASN A 317 2.98 -3.67 13.10
C ASN A 317 3.14 -2.68 11.94
N THR A 318 2.26 -1.67 11.86
CA THR A 318 2.33 -0.65 10.81
C THR A 318 3.57 0.24 10.95
N THR A 319 4.00 0.53 12.19
CA THR A 319 5.10 1.45 12.45
C THR A 319 6.45 0.77 12.67
N ALA A 320 6.49 -0.55 12.73
CA ALA A 320 7.67 -1.35 13.09
C ALA A 320 8.96 -0.96 12.35
N SER A 321 8.86 -0.71 11.05
CA SER A 321 10.01 -0.32 10.20
C SER A 321 10.60 1.07 10.52
N TYR A 322 9.97 1.83 11.41
CA TYR A 322 10.39 3.18 11.82
C TYR A 322 10.78 3.25 13.30
N LEU A 323 10.74 2.13 14.00
CA LEU A 323 11.06 2.02 15.43
C LEU A 323 12.50 1.50 15.63
N SER A 324 12.82 1.07 16.86
CA SER A 324 14.17 0.59 17.18
C SER A 324 14.60 -0.62 16.33
N SER A 325 15.90 -0.75 16.15
CA SER A 325 16.51 -1.78 15.28
C SER A 325 16.16 -3.22 15.67
N ASP A 326 15.85 -3.49 16.91
CA ASP A 326 15.38 -4.80 17.38
C ASP A 326 13.96 -5.11 16.96
N ILE A 327 13.07 -4.11 17.01
CA ILE A 327 11.69 -4.20 16.52
C ILE A 327 11.67 -4.33 14.98
N GLU A 328 12.45 -3.49 14.30
CA GLU A 328 12.58 -3.53 12.84
C GLU A 328 13.10 -4.89 12.35
N LYS A 329 14.15 -5.42 12.96
CA LYS A 329 14.73 -6.73 12.61
C LYS A 329 13.76 -7.88 12.81
N GLU A 330 13.02 -7.89 13.93
CA GLU A 330 11.99 -8.91 14.15
C GLU A 330 10.89 -8.82 13.10
N ASN A 331 10.43 -7.60 12.78
CA ASN A 331 9.44 -7.38 11.75
C ASN A 331 9.92 -7.85 10.37
N PHE A 332 11.12 -7.44 9.96
CA PHE A 332 11.73 -7.85 8.69
C PHE A 332 11.96 -9.36 8.59
N SER A 333 12.26 -10.04 9.72
CA SER A 333 12.48 -11.48 9.72
C SER A 333 11.21 -12.30 9.51
N PHE A 334 10.04 -11.71 9.79
CA PHE A 334 8.76 -12.38 9.61
C PHE A 334 8.13 -12.10 8.25
N TYR A 335 8.16 -10.85 7.77
CA TYR A 335 7.58 -10.42 6.48
C TYR A 335 8.59 -10.47 5.33
#